data_67fdecbbc0047b8ff5f73961203a40f6
#
_entry.id   67fdecbbc0047b8ff5f73961203a40f6
#
_cell.length_a   1.000
_cell.length_b   1.000
_cell.length_c   1.000
_cell.angle_alpha   90.00
_cell.angle_beta   90.00
_cell.angle_gamma   90.00
#
_symmetry.space_group_name_H-M   'P 1'
#
loop_
_entity.id
_entity.type
_entity.pdbx_description
1 polymer ?
#
loop_
_entity_poly.entity_id
_entity_poly.type
_entity_poly.pdbx_seq_one_letter_code
_entity_poly.pdbx_strand_id
1 'polypeptide(L)'
;MKITLLTPHVNIGGGVKIILEYATRLAERGHEVTVICPQPTFAKMRVKGRNIPTVLPKRTLMNLLKIKPSWLDIIAHIKYVSSYEEGHIPDGDVVIATAWQTARYVKNYSPEKGKKYYLIQHYETLYHAPNSKKEADETYTYPLNKIVVSSWLKELMEEKFNSVAELIINPVDFSQFYPTRNGYNNEKTICMLHHFYPWKGSNDGMKAFEIAKEKYRDIRLIMFGAHIKKVRVDYDYYYRPWGDKLKEIYNSCDIFLCPSWKEGFGLPSAEAMACKCALVTTDHGGSRDYAYHEKTALVSPPKYPELLAENLIRLLENEKLLKTIANNGYEYVRRYTWDKAVDKIEKIFREKLQKD
;
A
#
# COMPACT_ATOMS: atom_id res chain seq x y z
N MET A 1 23.57 4.22 -9.61
CA MET A 1 23.59 4.76 -8.24
C MET A 1 23.54 3.60 -7.24
N LYS A 2 24.15 3.79 -6.08
CA LYS A 2 24.00 2.90 -4.91
C LYS A 2 22.87 3.45 -4.04
N ILE A 3 21.77 2.68 -3.93
CA ILE A 3 20.54 3.11 -3.27
C ILE A 3 20.22 2.18 -2.10
N THR A 4 20.01 2.74 -0.92
CA THR A 4 19.65 1.98 0.28
C THR A 4 18.25 2.35 0.75
N LEU A 5 17.34 1.36 0.88
CA LEU A 5 16.01 1.54 1.46
C LEU A 5 15.94 0.87 2.83
N LEU A 6 15.44 1.57 3.83
CA LEU A 6 15.22 1.03 5.17
C LEU A 6 13.76 0.68 5.36
N THR A 7 13.44 -0.59 5.63
CA THR A 7 12.06 -1.04 5.88
C THR A 7 11.90 -1.66 7.27
N PRO A 8 10.80 -1.40 7.99
CA PRO A 8 10.57 -2.01 9.31
C PRO A 8 10.46 -3.53 9.29
N HIS A 9 9.93 -4.09 8.20
CA HIS A 9 9.75 -5.53 8.01
C HIS A 9 9.57 -5.86 6.53
N VAL A 10 9.58 -7.14 6.20
CA VAL A 10 9.34 -7.66 4.83
C VAL A 10 8.10 -8.59 4.77
N ASN A 11 7.16 -8.44 5.70
CA ASN A 11 5.89 -9.18 5.70
C ASN A 11 4.94 -8.62 4.62
N ILE A 12 3.96 -9.44 4.20
CA ILE A 12 2.92 -9.02 3.26
C ILE A 12 2.18 -7.77 3.77
N GLY A 13 2.15 -6.74 2.95
CA GLY A 13 1.45 -5.49 3.23
C GLY A 13 1.63 -4.49 2.09
N GLY A 14 0.64 -3.64 1.86
CA GLY A 14 0.64 -2.70 0.72
C GLY A 14 1.86 -1.77 0.71
N GLY A 15 2.20 -1.18 1.86
CA GLY A 15 3.38 -0.31 1.98
C GLY A 15 4.70 -1.04 1.73
N VAL A 16 4.84 -2.27 2.25
CA VAL A 16 6.03 -3.09 2.02
C VAL A 16 6.13 -3.52 0.55
N LYS A 17 5.00 -3.84 -0.09
CA LYS A 17 4.96 -4.11 -1.54
C LYS A 17 5.59 -2.96 -2.32
N ILE A 18 5.16 -1.74 -2.07
CA ILE A 18 5.67 -0.54 -2.76
C ILE A 18 7.19 -0.38 -2.56
N ILE A 19 7.70 -0.58 -1.34
CA ILE A 19 9.13 -0.48 -1.04
C ILE A 19 9.94 -1.52 -1.84
N LEU A 20 9.50 -2.78 -1.82
CA LEU A 20 10.20 -3.88 -2.46
C LEU A 20 10.09 -3.81 -4.00
N GLU A 21 8.96 -3.33 -4.53
CA GLU A 21 8.79 -3.07 -5.96
C GLU A 21 9.71 -1.93 -6.45
N TYR A 22 9.81 -0.81 -5.72
CA TYR A 22 10.80 0.22 -6.05
C TYR A 22 12.21 -0.34 -6.04
N ALA A 23 12.56 -1.12 -5.00
CA ALA A 23 13.88 -1.71 -4.90
C ALA A 23 14.19 -2.64 -6.09
N THR A 24 13.24 -3.47 -6.49
CA THR A 24 13.38 -4.40 -7.62
C THR A 24 13.51 -3.64 -8.93
N ARG A 25 12.61 -2.71 -9.22
CA ARG A 25 12.60 -1.97 -10.50
C ARG A 25 13.78 -1.03 -10.66
N LEU A 26 14.27 -0.43 -9.57
CA LEU A 26 15.52 0.33 -9.59
C LEU A 26 16.73 -0.59 -9.86
N ALA A 27 16.74 -1.81 -9.30
CA ALA A 27 17.78 -2.79 -9.58
C ALA A 27 17.75 -3.28 -11.05
N GLU A 28 16.56 -3.49 -11.62
CA GLU A 28 16.36 -3.81 -13.04
C GLU A 28 16.92 -2.72 -13.97
N ARG A 29 16.90 -1.47 -13.53
CA ARG A 29 17.48 -0.33 -14.26
C ARG A 29 18.98 -0.15 -14.04
N GLY A 30 19.64 -1.14 -13.42
CA GLY A 30 21.09 -1.16 -13.24
C GLY A 30 21.61 -0.38 -12.03
N HIS A 31 20.75 -0.01 -11.09
CA HIS A 31 21.19 0.52 -9.80
C HIS A 31 21.61 -0.59 -8.85
N GLU A 32 22.61 -0.33 -8.01
CA GLU A 32 22.95 -1.20 -6.88
C GLU A 32 22.01 -0.92 -5.71
N VAL A 33 21.02 -1.80 -5.48
CA VAL A 33 19.96 -1.54 -4.52
C VAL A 33 20.03 -2.50 -3.35
N THR A 34 20.10 -1.94 -2.13
CA THR A 34 20.08 -2.70 -0.87
C THR A 34 18.85 -2.32 -0.05
N VAL A 35 18.08 -3.32 0.40
CA VAL A 35 16.99 -3.16 1.36
C VAL A 35 17.48 -3.58 2.73
N ILE A 36 17.47 -2.68 3.69
CA ILE A 36 17.85 -2.93 5.08
C ILE A 36 16.61 -3.26 5.91
N CYS A 37 16.62 -4.43 6.55
CA CYS A 37 15.50 -4.89 7.38
C CYS A 37 16.03 -5.40 8.74
N PRO A 38 15.51 -4.90 9.89
CA PRO A 38 15.91 -5.39 11.20
C PRO A 38 15.36 -6.80 11.44
N GLN A 39 16.18 -7.65 12.01
CA GLN A 39 15.79 -8.98 12.46
C GLN A 39 16.38 -9.28 13.83
N PRO A 40 15.59 -9.82 14.77
CA PRO A 40 16.11 -10.23 16.07
C PRO A 40 17.20 -11.31 15.91
N THR A 41 18.23 -11.20 16.74
CA THR A 41 19.39 -12.12 16.70
C THR A 41 18.98 -13.57 16.99
N PHE A 42 18.01 -13.76 17.86
CA PHE A 42 17.53 -15.08 18.29
C PHE A 42 16.06 -15.25 17.97
N ALA A 43 15.77 -16.00 16.93
CA ALA A 43 14.43 -16.52 16.66
C ALA A 43 14.57 -17.94 16.09
N LYS A 44 13.74 -18.86 16.57
CA LYS A 44 13.68 -20.22 16.01
C LYS A 44 13.37 -20.13 14.53
N MET A 45 14.23 -20.70 13.72
CA MET A 45 14.02 -20.75 12.26
C MET A 45 13.07 -21.92 11.96
N ARG A 46 11.96 -21.64 11.31
CA ARG A 46 11.00 -22.65 10.89
C ARG A 46 11.25 -23.00 9.42
N VAL A 47 11.88 -24.16 9.18
CA VAL A 47 12.09 -24.67 7.82
C VAL A 47 11.18 -25.87 7.62
N LYS A 48 10.33 -25.86 6.59
CA LYS A 48 9.35 -26.91 6.30
C LYS A 48 8.54 -27.36 7.51
N GLY A 49 8.09 -26.40 8.34
CA GLY A 49 7.25 -26.69 9.51
C GLY A 49 8.00 -27.17 10.77
N ARG A 50 9.30 -27.40 10.72
CA ARG A 50 10.13 -27.84 11.87
C ARG A 50 10.93 -26.66 12.44
N ASN A 51 10.96 -26.54 13.76
CA ASN A 51 11.86 -25.61 14.46
C ASN A 51 13.28 -26.20 14.45
N ILE A 52 14.19 -25.63 13.70
CA ILE A 52 15.59 -26.06 13.67
C ILE A 52 16.36 -25.20 14.67
N PRO A 53 17.05 -25.79 15.66
CA PRO A 53 18.04 -25.08 16.44
C PRO A 53 19.20 -24.70 15.52
N THR A 54 19.45 -23.41 15.35
CA THR A 54 20.54 -22.93 14.50
C THR A 54 21.77 -22.66 15.35
N VAL A 55 22.90 -23.22 14.93
CA VAL A 55 24.24 -22.93 15.52
C VAL A 55 24.65 -21.48 15.26
N LEU A 56 24.14 -20.89 14.18
CA LEU A 56 24.35 -19.48 13.82
C LEU A 56 23.14 -18.63 14.20
N PRO A 57 23.32 -17.35 14.59
CA PRO A 57 22.22 -16.43 14.74
C PRO A 57 21.36 -16.41 13.47
N LYS A 58 20.04 -16.46 13.63
CA LYS A 58 19.08 -16.49 12.50
C LYS A 58 19.41 -15.45 11.43
N ARG A 59 19.76 -14.24 11.86
CA ARG A 59 20.12 -13.12 10.97
C ARG A 59 21.35 -13.42 10.10
N THR A 60 22.40 -14.00 10.69
CA THR A 60 23.63 -14.38 9.96
C THR A 60 23.30 -15.41 8.89
N LEU A 61 22.49 -16.41 9.24
CA LEU A 61 22.07 -17.43 8.29
C LEU A 61 21.19 -16.86 7.17
N MET A 62 20.27 -15.93 7.48
CA MET A 62 19.43 -15.27 6.48
C MET A 62 20.25 -14.46 5.48
N ASN A 63 21.30 -13.75 5.94
CA ASN A 63 22.21 -13.01 5.06
C ASN A 63 23.07 -13.95 4.21
N LEU A 64 23.66 -14.98 4.82
CA LEU A 64 24.49 -15.96 4.12
C LEU A 64 23.74 -16.70 3.01
N LEU A 65 22.50 -17.10 3.30
CA LEU A 65 21.62 -17.79 2.35
C LEU A 65 20.83 -16.82 1.45
N LYS A 66 21.06 -15.50 1.56
CA LYS A 66 20.35 -14.45 0.79
C LYS A 66 18.84 -14.64 0.81
N ILE A 67 18.27 -14.97 1.98
CA ILE A 67 16.83 -15.26 2.12
C ILE A 67 16.01 -14.03 1.77
N LYS A 68 15.06 -14.19 0.85
CA LYS A 68 14.09 -13.18 0.42
C LYS A 68 12.66 -13.61 0.82
N PRO A 69 11.71 -12.66 0.97
CA PRO A 69 10.30 -13.00 1.08
C PRO A 69 9.82 -13.81 -0.13
N SER A 70 9.06 -14.87 0.12
CA SER A 70 8.58 -15.76 -0.95
C SER A 70 7.33 -15.27 -1.66
N TRP A 71 6.77 -14.15 -1.23
CA TRP A 71 5.51 -13.61 -1.75
C TRP A 71 5.68 -12.56 -2.86
N LEU A 72 6.93 -12.13 -3.12
CA LEU A 72 7.27 -11.19 -4.18
C LEU A 72 8.64 -11.57 -4.76
N ASP A 73 8.77 -11.50 -6.07
CA ASP A 73 10.06 -11.67 -6.75
C ASP A 73 10.89 -10.39 -6.55
N ILE A 74 12.01 -10.52 -5.83
CA ILE A 74 12.85 -9.39 -5.46
C ILE A 74 14.23 -9.58 -6.06
N ILE A 75 14.65 -8.68 -6.94
CA ILE A 75 15.99 -8.65 -7.52
C ILE A 75 16.97 -7.99 -6.55
N ALA A 76 16.56 -6.90 -5.91
CA ALA A 76 17.39 -6.17 -4.96
C ALA A 76 17.95 -7.05 -3.84
N HIS A 77 19.09 -6.65 -3.29
CA HIS A 77 19.71 -7.31 -2.15
C HIS A 77 18.97 -6.96 -0.86
N ILE A 78 18.57 -7.96 -0.05
CA ILE A 78 18.05 -7.75 1.30
C ILE A 78 19.13 -8.06 2.32
N LYS A 79 19.51 -7.07 3.12
CA LYS A 79 20.45 -7.19 4.23
C LYS A 79 19.70 -7.13 5.56
N TYR A 80 19.76 -8.20 6.34
CA TYR A 80 19.16 -8.27 7.65
C TYR A 80 20.15 -7.77 8.70
N VAL A 81 19.74 -6.81 9.52
CA VAL A 81 20.58 -6.12 10.49
C VAL A 81 20.01 -6.23 11.92
N SER A 82 20.80 -5.90 12.92
CA SER A 82 20.34 -5.87 14.33
C SER A 82 19.53 -4.61 14.63
N SER A 83 19.93 -3.51 14.04
CA SER A 83 19.34 -2.19 14.22
C SER A 83 19.63 -1.33 13.00
N TYR A 84 19.04 -0.12 12.96
CA TYR A 84 19.33 0.88 11.93
C TYR A 84 20.53 1.78 12.27
N GLU A 85 21.38 1.39 13.20
CA GLU A 85 22.60 2.14 13.47
C GLU A 85 23.47 2.25 12.23
N GLU A 86 24.12 3.40 12.06
CA GLU A 86 24.84 3.77 10.84
C GLU A 86 25.87 2.75 10.36
N GLY A 87 26.58 2.12 11.30
CA GLY A 87 27.57 1.08 10.99
C GLY A 87 27.02 -0.16 10.28
N HIS A 88 25.71 -0.35 10.27
CA HIS A 88 25.06 -1.44 9.52
C HIS A 88 24.68 -1.06 8.09
N ILE A 89 24.70 0.25 7.78
CA ILE A 89 24.21 0.83 6.52
C ILE A 89 25.39 0.96 5.55
N PRO A 90 25.31 0.45 4.32
CA PRO A 90 26.35 0.63 3.34
C PRO A 90 26.49 2.09 2.91
N ASP A 91 27.69 2.50 2.49
CA ASP A 91 27.92 3.77 1.83
C ASP A 91 27.26 3.78 0.45
N GLY A 92 26.74 4.93 0.05
CA GLY A 92 26.00 5.02 -1.20
C GLY A 92 25.66 6.45 -1.62
N ASP A 93 24.89 6.54 -2.72
CA ASP A 93 24.46 7.82 -3.27
C ASP A 93 23.15 8.32 -2.65
N VAL A 94 22.27 7.36 -2.27
CA VAL A 94 20.92 7.65 -1.79
C VAL A 94 20.54 6.70 -0.65
N VAL A 95 20.01 7.26 0.44
CA VAL A 95 19.42 6.50 1.54
C VAL A 95 17.99 6.95 1.83
N ILE A 96 17.05 5.99 1.90
CA ILE A 96 15.61 6.24 1.95
C ILE A 96 15.00 5.62 3.21
N ALA A 97 14.51 6.49 4.11
CA ALA A 97 13.60 6.07 5.17
C ALA A 97 12.22 5.76 4.56
N THR A 98 11.54 4.70 5.03
CA THR A 98 10.22 4.32 4.52
C THR A 98 9.15 4.23 5.62
N ALA A 99 9.51 4.57 6.84
CA ALA A 99 8.63 4.65 8.00
C ALA A 99 9.21 5.65 9.01
N TRP A 100 8.37 6.18 9.91
CA TRP A 100 8.79 7.14 10.91
C TRP A 100 9.95 6.62 11.79
N GLN A 101 9.93 5.32 12.14
CA GLN A 101 11.01 4.70 12.90
C GLN A 101 12.34 4.79 12.16
N THR A 102 12.36 4.55 10.86
CA THR A 102 13.57 4.59 10.04
C THR A 102 14.03 6.03 9.79
N ALA A 103 13.11 6.99 9.69
CA ALA A 103 13.44 8.41 9.52
C ALA A 103 14.23 8.97 10.70
N ARG A 104 13.97 8.50 11.93
CA ARG A 104 14.71 8.89 13.15
C ARG A 104 16.20 8.53 13.08
N TYR A 105 16.55 7.48 12.38
CA TYR A 105 17.94 7.09 12.16
C TYR A 105 18.55 7.84 10.97
N VAL A 106 17.87 7.81 9.82
CA VAL A 106 18.38 8.39 8.58
C VAL A 106 18.73 9.87 8.72
N LYS A 107 17.99 10.65 9.52
CA LYS A 107 18.29 12.07 9.74
C LYS A 107 19.71 12.31 10.24
N ASN A 108 20.27 11.39 11.03
CA ASN A 108 21.54 11.51 11.70
C ASN A 108 22.72 10.86 10.95
N TYR A 109 22.46 10.14 9.85
CA TYR A 109 23.53 9.49 9.09
C TYR A 109 24.51 10.50 8.51
N SER A 110 25.76 10.08 8.39
CA SER A 110 26.81 10.86 7.76
C SER A 110 26.58 11.03 6.23
N PRO A 111 27.26 11.99 5.57
CA PRO A 111 27.14 12.16 4.14
C PRO A 111 27.55 10.94 3.30
N GLU A 112 28.39 10.05 3.81
CA GLU A 112 28.86 8.83 3.14
C GLU A 112 27.71 7.86 2.85
N LYS A 113 26.59 7.95 3.61
CA LYS A 113 25.38 7.14 3.36
C LYS A 113 24.53 7.69 2.22
N GLY A 114 24.90 8.84 1.66
CA GLY A 114 24.27 9.50 0.53
C GLY A 114 23.15 10.47 0.90
N LYS A 115 22.50 11.01 -0.14
CA LYS A 115 21.36 11.93 0.01
C LYS A 115 20.22 11.25 0.73
N LYS A 116 19.70 11.94 1.74
CA LYS A 116 18.70 11.41 2.68
C LYS A 116 17.30 11.72 2.20
N TYR A 117 16.49 10.67 2.08
CA TYR A 117 15.08 10.77 1.67
C TYR A 117 14.15 10.14 2.70
N TYR A 118 12.88 10.55 2.66
CA TYR A 118 11.80 9.92 3.40
C TYR A 118 10.61 9.67 2.46
N LEU A 119 10.36 8.41 2.12
CA LEU A 119 9.19 7.96 1.37
C LEU A 119 8.02 7.78 2.33
N ILE A 120 7.09 8.73 2.32
CA ILE A 120 5.92 8.80 3.21
C ILE A 120 4.73 8.16 2.50
N GLN A 121 4.34 6.98 2.96
CA GLN A 121 3.25 6.20 2.35
C GLN A 121 1.91 6.35 3.05
N HIS A 122 1.91 6.91 4.26
CA HIS A 122 0.73 7.14 5.06
C HIS A 122 1.00 8.22 6.12
N TYR A 123 -0.06 8.80 6.69
CA TYR A 123 0.06 9.56 7.91
C TYR A 123 0.13 8.59 9.09
N GLU A 124 1.34 8.14 9.43
CA GLU A 124 1.59 7.02 10.35
C GLU A 124 1.19 7.33 11.79
N THR A 125 1.08 8.60 12.15
CA THR A 125 0.59 9.07 13.45
C THR A 125 -0.76 8.46 13.83
N LEU A 126 -1.58 8.08 12.86
CA LEU A 126 -2.89 7.44 13.09
C LEU A 126 -2.77 6.04 13.70
N TYR A 127 -1.64 5.34 13.50
CA TYR A 127 -1.45 3.94 13.91
C TYR A 127 -0.93 3.78 15.34
N HIS A 128 -0.54 4.86 16.01
CA HIS A 128 0.26 4.79 17.22
C HIS A 128 -0.50 5.19 18.47
N ALA A 129 -0.05 4.63 19.62
CA ALA A 129 -0.47 5.10 20.93
C ALA A 129 -0.11 6.58 21.13
N PRO A 130 -0.81 7.32 22.01
CA PRO A 130 -0.63 8.77 22.19
C PRO A 130 0.83 9.22 22.33
N ASN A 131 1.66 8.46 23.06
CA ASN A 131 3.06 8.80 23.28
C ASN A 131 3.92 8.73 22.00
N SER A 132 3.63 7.78 21.10
CA SER A 132 4.35 7.62 19.84
C SER A 132 3.85 8.56 18.72
N LYS A 133 2.69 9.19 18.91
CA LYS A 133 2.13 10.14 17.92
C LYS A 133 3.02 11.36 17.74
N LYS A 134 3.49 11.94 18.86
CA LYS A 134 4.38 13.10 18.83
C LYS A 134 5.69 12.77 18.14
N GLU A 135 6.26 11.60 18.43
CA GLU A 135 7.51 11.14 17.79
C GLU A 135 7.34 10.92 16.29
N ALA A 136 6.20 10.34 15.87
CA ALA A 136 5.89 10.15 14.45
C ALA A 136 5.69 11.51 13.75
N ASP A 137 4.93 12.44 14.33
CA ASP A 137 4.72 13.79 13.79
C ASP A 137 6.05 14.56 13.65
N GLU A 138 6.93 14.45 14.63
CA GLU A 138 8.26 15.09 14.58
C GLU A 138 9.07 14.65 13.36
N THR A 139 8.95 13.41 12.91
CA THR A 139 9.72 12.91 11.75
C THR A 139 9.38 13.62 10.44
N TYR A 140 8.19 14.18 10.34
CA TYR A 140 7.77 14.93 9.16
C TYR A 140 8.41 16.32 9.06
N THR A 141 9.02 16.82 10.16
CA THR A 141 9.78 18.08 10.17
C THR A 141 11.28 17.90 9.94
N TYR A 142 11.79 16.66 9.93
CA TYR A 142 13.22 16.42 9.75
C TYR A 142 13.73 16.92 8.39
N PRO A 143 15.02 17.33 8.32
CA PRO A 143 15.63 17.85 7.09
C PRO A 143 15.94 16.73 6.08
N LEU A 144 14.94 15.94 5.75
CA LEU A 144 15.00 14.89 4.75
C LEU A 144 14.26 15.34 3.48
N ASN A 145 14.74 14.93 2.30
CA ASN A 145 13.98 15.11 1.06
C ASN A 145 12.75 14.19 1.08
N LYS A 146 11.57 14.76 1.16
CA LYS A 146 10.33 13.99 1.31
C LYS A 146 9.73 13.64 -0.03
N ILE A 147 9.27 12.39 -0.14
CA ILE A 147 8.50 11.87 -1.27
C ILE A 147 7.20 11.33 -0.68
N VAL A 148 6.07 11.76 -1.21
CA VAL A 148 4.73 11.35 -0.78
C VAL A 148 3.99 10.65 -1.90
N VAL A 149 3.06 9.75 -1.55
CA VAL A 149 2.39 8.86 -2.51
C VAL A 149 1.00 9.32 -2.93
N SER A 150 0.54 10.48 -2.45
CA SER A 150 -0.77 11.06 -2.79
C SER A 150 -0.78 12.57 -2.58
N SER A 151 -1.69 13.25 -3.29
CA SER A 151 -1.86 14.70 -3.21
C SER A 151 -2.23 15.16 -1.79
N TRP A 152 -3.12 14.44 -1.12
CA TRP A 152 -3.51 14.81 0.24
C TRP A 152 -2.37 14.69 1.27
N LEU A 153 -1.44 13.72 1.07
CA LEU A 153 -0.24 13.65 1.90
C LEU A 153 0.71 14.81 1.63
N LYS A 154 0.78 15.27 0.38
CA LYS A 154 1.54 16.48 0.03
C LYS A 154 0.95 17.71 0.73
N GLU A 155 -0.35 17.93 0.60
CA GLU A 155 -1.08 19.00 1.31
C GLU A 155 -0.87 18.91 2.83
N LEU A 156 -1.00 17.71 3.40
CA LEU A 156 -0.77 17.49 4.83
C LEU A 156 0.66 17.86 5.27
N MET A 157 1.69 17.53 4.47
CA MET A 157 3.07 17.91 4.76
C MET A 157 3.26 19.42 4.71
N GLU A 158 2.68 20.09 3.74
CA GLU A 158 2.77 21.54 3.56
C GLU A 158 2.01 22.28 4.67
N GLU A 159 0.75 21.94 4.89
CA GLU A 159 -0.15 22.68 5.79
C GLU A 159 0.16 22.43 7.27
N LYS A 160 0.39 21.18 7.65
CA LYS A 160 0.56 20.82 9.05
C LYS A 160 2.01 20.87 9.52
N PHE A 161 2.96 20.55 8.65
CA PHE A 161 4.38 20.39 9.03
C PHE A 161 5.29 21.43 8.39
N ASN A 162 4.76 22.37 7.60
CA ASN A 162 5.52 23.35 6.82
C ASN A 162 6.68 22.68 6.08
N SER A 163 6.42 21.57 5.43
CA SER A 163 7.41 20.68 4.86
C SER A 163 7.11 20.37 3.40
N VAL A 164 8.02 20.79 2.52
CA VAL A 164 7.92 20.54 1.08
C VAL A 164 8.13 19.06 0.78
N ALA A 165 7.30 18.48 -0.07
CA ALA A 165 7.38 17.08 -0.49
C ALA A 165 7.17 16.93 -2.00
N GLU A 166 7.97 16.06 -2.61
CA GLU A 166 7.78 15.62 -4.00
C GLU A 166 6.64 14.59 -4.06
N LEU A 167 5.72 14.79 -5.01
CA LEU A 167 4.58 13.89 -5.18
C LEU A 167 4.92 12.82 -6.21
N ILE A 168 4.88 11.55 -5.82
CA ILE A 168 4.88 10.41 -6.74
C ILE A 168 3.65 9.57 -6.41
N ILE A 169 2.60 9.70 -7.21
CA ILE A 169 1.37 8.90 -7.02
C ILE A 169 1.72 7.41 -7.07
N ASN A 170 1.21 6.64 -6.12
CA ASN A 170 1.43 5.19 -6.09
C ASN A 170 1.00 4.54 -7.40
N PRO A 171 1.89 3.78 -8.04
CA PRO A 171 1.57 3.08 -9.28
C PRO A 171 0.75 1.82 -9.04
N VAL A 172 0.05 1.39 -10.08
CA VAL A 172 -0.62 0.09 -10.18
C VAL A 172 0.18 -0.81 -11.11
N ASP A 173 0.28 -2.07 -10.75
CA ASP A 173 0.93 -3.07 -11.61
C ASP A 173 -0.09 -3.66 -12.59
N PHE A 174 -0.08 -3.16 -13.83
CA PHE A 174 -0.97 -3.62 -14.90
C PHE A 174 -0.54 -4.93 -15.55
N SER A 175 0.65 -5.44 -15.24
CA SER A 175 1.03 -6.82 -15.60
C SER A 175 0.35 -7.83 -14.67
N GLN A 176 0.08 -7.45 -13.43
CA GLN A 176 -0.60 -8.26 -12.42
C GLN A 176 -2.11 -8.02 -12.39
N PHE A 177 -2.56 -6.76 -12.41
CA PHE A 177 -3.97 -6.39 -12.29
C PHE A 177 -4.51 -5.86 -13.61
N TYR A 178 -5.32 -6.66 -14.27
CA TYR A 178 -5.96 -6.35 -15.55
C TYR A 178 -7.29 -7.10 -15.68
N PRO A 179 -8.21 -6.61 -16.50
CA PRO A 179 -9.50 -7.29 -16.72
C PRO A 179 -9.30 -8.63 -17.40
N THR A 180 -9.86 -9.70 -16.84
CA THR A 180 -9.86 -11.05 -17.45
C THR A 180 -11.25 -11.52 -17.84
N ARG A 181 -12.31 -10.77 -17.46
CA ARG A 181 -13.71 -11.11 -17.73
C ARG A 181 -14.31 -10.28 -18.85
N ASN A 182 -15.26 -10.88 -19.57
CA ASN A 182 -16.08 -10.22 -20.59
C ASN A 182 -17.49 -9.98 -20.04
N GLY A 183 -17.68 -8.89 -19.26
CA GLY A 183 -19.00 -8.53 -18.75
C GLY A 183 -19.11 -8.57 -17.23
N TYR A 184 -20.34 -8.43 -16.72
CA TYR A 184 -20.69 -8.40 -15.30
C TYR A 184 -21.49 -9.62 -14.91
N ASN A 185 -21.43 -9.98 -13.63
CA ASN A 185 -22.15 -11.13 -13.10
C ASN A 185 -23.67 -10.89 -13.11
N ASN A 186 -24.46 -11.95 -13.31
CA ASN A 186 -25.91 -11.90 -13.12
C ASN A 186 -26.24 -11.61 -11.65
N GLU A 187 -25.64 -12.38 -10.73
CA GLU A 187 -25.63 -12.09 -9.30
C GLU A 187 -24.52 -11.09 -9.02
N LYS A 188 -24.86 -9.85 -8.63
CA LYS A 188 -23.87 -8.80 -8.41
C LYS A 188 -22.98 -9.11 -7.22
N THR A 189 -21.70 -9.14 -7.47
CA THR A 189 -20.69 -9.46 -6.47
C THR A 189 -19.93 -8.21 -6.05
N ILE A 190 -19.92 -7.95 -4.74
CA ILE A 190 -19.20 -6.86 -4.10
C ILE A 190 -17.98 -7.45 -3.42
N CYS A 191 -16.80 -6.84 -3.58
CA CYS A 191 -15.63 -7.23 -2.79
C CYS A 191 -15.11 -6.09 -1.92
N MET A 192 -14.51 -6.43 -0.79
CA MET A 192 -14.02 -5.48 0.20
C MET A 192 -12.78 -6.04 0.92
N LEU A 193 -11.79 -5.17 1.15
CA LEU A 193 -10.69 -5.49 2.06
C LEU A 193 -11.18 -5.43 3.52
N HIS A 194 -11.03 -6.52 4.26
CA HIS A 194 -11.28 -6.57 5.70
C HIS A 194 -10.00 -6.30 6.49
N HIS A 195 -10.06 -5.38 7.43
CA HIS A 195 -8.96 -5.06 8.32
C HIS A 195 -9.45 -4.80 9.75
N PHE A 196 -8.61 -5.13 10.76
CA PHE A 196 -8.98 -4.95 12.18
C PHE A 196 -8.86 -3.51 12.67
N TYR A 197 -8.11 -2.65 11.98
CA TYR A 197 -8.00 -1.24 12.35
C TYR A 197 -9.32 -0.50 12.12
N PRO A 198 -9.83 0.26 13.12
CA PRO A 198 -11.12 0.94 12.99
C PRO A 198 -11.21 1.89 11.80
N TRP A 199 -10.12 2.62 11.51
CA TRP A 199 -10.09 3.58 10.39
C TRP A 199 -10.09 2.97 8.99
N LYS A 200 -9.95 1.63 8.89
CA LYS A 200 -10.20 0.89 7.65
C LYS A 200 -11.69 0.68 7.40
N GLY A 201 -12.57 1.03 8.34
CA GLY A 201 -14.00 1.10 8.16
C GLY A 201 -14.70 -0.23 7.86
N SER A 202 -14.06 -1.39 8.15
CA SER A 202 -14.62 -2.69 7.78
C SER A 202 -16.02 -2.90 8.32
N ASN A 203 -16.34 -2.39 9.52
CA ASN A 203 -17.68 -2.48 10.09
C ASN A 203 -18.69 -1.59 9.31
N ASP A 204 -18.26 -0.41 8.85
CA ASP A 204 -19.12 0.48 8.06
C ASP A 204 -19.41 -0.14 6.69
N GLY A 205 -18.41 -0.77 6.07
CA GLY A 205 -18.60 -1.48 4.81
C GLY A 205 -19.55 -2.68 4.93
N MET A 206 -19.44 -3.45 6.01
CA MET A 206 -20.38 -4.56 6.28
C MET A 206 -21.80 -4.05 6.49
N LYS A 207 -21.96 -2.97 7.29
CA LYS A 207 -23.28 -2.34 7.50
C LYS A 207 -23.86 -1.81 6.20
N ALA A 208 -23.04 -1.17 5.35
CA ALA A 208 -23.48 -0.69 4.04
C ALA A 208 -23.94 -1.86 3.14
N PHE A 209 -23.24 -2.97 3.15
CA PHE A 209 -23.65 -4.18 2.43
C PHE A 209 -24.96 -4.76 2.97
N GLU A 210 -25.13 -4.85 4.30
CA GLU A 210 -26.36 -5.34 4.94
C GLU A 210 -27.57 -4.50 4.52
N ILE A 211 -27.47 -3.17 4.56
CA ILE A 211 -28.53 -2.25 4.10
C ILE A 211 -28.85 -2.48 2.62
N ALA A 212 -27.85 -2.64 1.76
CA ALA A 212 -28.07 -2.93 0.35
C ALA A 212 -28.73 -4.29 0.15
N LYS A 213 -28.37 -5.31 0.94
CA LYS A 213 -28.92 -6.67 0.86
C LYS A 213 -30.37 -6.76 1.33
N GLU A 214 -30.84 -5.88 2.21
CA GLU A 214 -32.26 -5.78 2.55
C GLU A 214 -33.13 -5.45 1.34
N LYS A 215 -32.60 -4.63 0.44
CA LYS A 215 -33.29 -4.23 -0.81
C LYS A 215 -33.04 -5.19 -1.97
N TYR A 216 -31.81 -5.72 -2.08
CA TYR A 216 -31.35 -6.61 -3.16
C TYR A 216 -30.84 -7.91 -2.59
N ARG A 217 -31.69 -8.95 -2.53
CA ARG A 217 -31.35 -10.25 -1.92
C ARG A 217 -30.30 -11.02 -2.70
N ASP A 218 -30.26 -10.85 -4.01
CA ASP A 218 -29.35 -11.59 -4.91
C ASP A 218 -28.03 -10.83 -5.12
N ILE A 219 -27.39 -10.42 -4.02
CA ILE A 219 -26.03 -9.84 -4.01
C ILE A 219 -25.13 -10.63 -3.07
N ARG A 220 -23.87 -10.73 -3.47
CA ARG A 220 -22.84 -11.50 -2.76
C ARG A 220 -21.72 -10.59 -2.27
N LEU A 221 -21.18 -10.86 -1.07
CA LEU A 221 -20.02 -10.20 -0.51
C LEU A 221 -18.82 -11.14 -0.48
N ILE A 222 -17.72 -10.71 -1.09
CA ILE A 222 -16.41 -11.35 -0.94
C ILE A 222 -15.53 -10.43 -0.10
N MET A 223 -15.00 -10.94 0.98
CA MET A 223 -14.01 -10.23 1.79
C MET A 223 -12.65 -10.91 1.71
N PHE A 224 -11.60 -10.12 1.79
CA PHE A 224 -10.24 -10.64 1.89
C PHE A 224 -9.40 -9.79 2.86
N GLY A 225 -8.36 -10.39 3.43
CA GLY A 225 -7.50 -9.67 4.38
C GLY A 225 -6.55 -10.56 5.14
N ALA A 226 -5.77 -9.97 6.02
CA ALA A 226 -4.75 -10.66 6.81
C ALA A 226 -5.25 -11.16 8.18
N HIS A 227 -6.50 -10.90 8.54
CA HIS A 227 -7.07 -11.24 9.85
C HIS A 227 -8.47 -11.83 9.67
N ILE A 228 -8.64 -13.06 10.13
CA ILE A 228 -9.94 -13.71 10.14
C ILE A 228 -10.73 -13.20 11.35
N LYS A 229 -11.88 -12.59 11.11
CA LYS A 229 -12.87 -12.31 12.15
C LYS A 229 -14.11 -13.13 11.82
N LYS A 230 -14.62 -13.92 12.77
CA LYS A 230 -15.96 -14.51 12.64
C LYS A 230 -16.98 -13.37 12.64
N VAL A 231 -17.62 -13.14 11.52
CA VAL A 231 -18.67 -12.13 11.36
C VAL A 231 -19.99 -12.86 11.11
N ARG A 232 -21.12 -12.23 11.49
CA ARG A 232 -22.47 -12.82 11.39
C ARG A 232 -23.09 -12.75 9.99
N VAL A 233 -22.37 -12.20 9.02
CA VAL A 233 -22.87 -12.00 7.64
C VAL A 233 -22.44 -13.20 6.78
N ASP A 234 -23.33 -13.61 5.90
CA ASP A 234 -23.03 -14.63 4.89
C ASP A 234 -22.11 -14.03 3.81
N TYR A 235 -20.84 -14.39 3.87
CA TYR A 235 -19.79 -13.89 2.96
C TYR A 235 -18.70 -14.93 2.75
N ASP A 236 -18.05 -14.82 1.58
CA ASP A 236 -16.81 -15.58 1.31
C ASP A 236 -15.62 -14.82 1.84
N TYR A 237 -14.71 -15.50 2.52
CA TYR A 237 -13.50 -14.87 3.05
C TYR A 237 -12.23 -15.53 2.53
N TYR A 238 -11.34 -14.72 1.96
CA TYR A 238 -10.02 -15.14 1.49
C TYR A 238 -8.91 -14.60 2.42
N TYR A 239 -8.17 -15.53 3.02
CA TYR A 239 -7.09 -15.20 3.95
C TYR A 239 -5.79 -14.95 3.21
N ARG A 240 -5.26 -13.72 3.29
CA ARG A 240 -3.99 -13.28 2.68
C ARG A 240 -3.87 -13.65 1.19
N PRO A 241 -4.85 -13.38 0.35
CA PRO A 241 -4.69 -13.62 -1.07
C PRO A 241 -3.58 -12.73 -1.63
N TRP A 242 -2.80 -13.29 -2.54
CA TRP A 242 -1.69 -12.60 -3.18
C TRP A 242 -1.59 -13.03 -4.64
N GLY A 243 -0.91 -12.20 -5.48
CA GLY A 243 -0.65 -12.54 -6.87
C GLY A 243 -1.92 -12.83 -7.65
N ASP A 244 -1.93 -13.92 -8.41
CA ASP A 244 -3.06 -14.32 -9.24
C ASP A 244 -4.35 -14.51 -8.45
N LYS A 245 -4.26 -15.02 -7.22
CA LYS A 245 -5.47 -15.19 -6.39
C LYS A 245 -6.15 -13.88 -6.04
N LEU A 246 -5.40 -12.82 -5.79
CA LEU A 246 -5.96 -11.49 -5.54
C LEU A 246 -6.55 -10.89 -6.83
N LYS A 247 -5.88 -11.07 -7.97
CA LYS A 247 -6.40 -10.69 -9.29
C LYS A 247 -7.73 -11.41 -9.61
N GLU A 248 -7.80 -12.71 -9.34
CA GLU A 248 -9.04 -13.50 -9.50
C GLU A 248 -10.19 -12.93 -8.65
N ILE A 249 -9.93 -12.57 -7.40
CA ILE A 249 -10.93 -11.96 -6.52
C ILE A 249 -11.45 -10.66 -7.13
N TYR A 250 -10.57 -9.74 -7.54
CA TYR A 250 -11.01 -8.49 -8.16
C TYR A 250 -11.80 -8.77 -9.45
N ASN A 251 -11.34 -9.68 -10.29
CA ASN A 251 -12.05 -10.02 -11.54
C ASN A 251 -13.38 -10.76 -11.33
N SER A 252 -13.61 -11.38 -10.18
CA SER A 252 -14.89 -12.01 -9.85
C SER A 252 -15.93 -11.02 -9.30
N CYS A 253 -15.56 -9.77 -9.05
CA CYS A 253 -16.41 -8.77 -8.41
C CYS A 253 -16.82 -7.66 -9.38
N ASP A 254 -18.06 -7.19 -9.28
CA ASP A 254 -18.59 -6.08 -10.07
C ASP A 254 -18.27 -4.73 -9.42
N ILE A 255 -18.31 -4.69 -8.08
CA ILE A 255 -18.12 -3.49 -7.28
C ILE A 255 -17.03 -3.75 -6.25
N PHE A 256 -16.08 -2.83 -6.13
CA PHE A 256 -15.16 -2.76 -5.01
C PHE A 256 -15.65 -1.73 -4.01
N LEU A 257 -15.85 -2.15 -2.75
CA LEU A 257 -16.28 -1.29 -1.64
C LEU A 257 -15.08 -0.96 -0.75
N CYS A 258 -14.72 0.32 -0.67
CA CYS A 258 -13.67 0.83 0.21
C CYS A 258 -14.23 1.76 1.28
N PRO A 259 -14.52 1.28 2.49
CA PRO A 259 -15.15 2.07 3.56
C PRO A 259 -14.14 2.82 4.43
N SER A 260 -12.88 2.90 4.06
CA SER A 260 -11.80 3.44 4.89
C SER A 260 -12.03 4.91 5.28
N TRP A 261 -11.69 5.28 6.50
CA TRP A 261 -11.77 6.69 6.95
C TRP A 261 -10.54 7.50 6.56
N LYS A 262 -9.38 6.82 6.51
CA LYS A 262 -8.10 7.41 6.11
C LYS A 262 -7.20 6.37 5.45
N GLU A 263 -6.60 6.76 4.34
CA GLU A 263 -5.61 5.97 3.61
C GLU A 263 -4.47 6.87 3.13
N GLY A 264 -3.28 6.29 2.95
CA GLY A 264 -2.20 6.99 2.27
C GLY A 264 -2.53 7.23 0.80
N PHE A 265 -2.91 6.17 0.11
CA PHE A 265 -3.37 6.18 -1.28
C PHE A 265 -4.62 5.31 -1.48
N GLY A 266 -4.62 4.08 -0.95
CA GLY A 266 -5.70 3.12 -1.16
C GLY A 266 -5.43 2.16 -2.33
N LEU A 267 -4.26 1.52 -2.34
CA LEU A 267 -3.84 0.57 -3.39
C LEU A 267 -4.92 -0.44 -3.77
N PRO A 268 -5.65 -1.09 -2.82
CA PRO A 268 -6.69 -2.05 -3.18
C PRO A 268 -7.78 -1.47 -4.08
N SER A 269 -8.16 -0.20 -3.88
CA SER A 269 -9.12 0.49 -4.74
C SER A 269 -8.59 0.66 -6.15
N ALA A 270 -7.36 1.12 -6.31
CA ALA A 270 -6.73 1.32 -7.61
C ALA A 270 -6.48 -0.01 -8.35
N GLU A 271 -6.10 -1.08 -7.62
CA GLU A 271 -5.94 -2.44 -8.15
C GLU A 271 -7.30 -3.01 -8.63
N ALA A 272 -8.38 -2.81 -7.87
CA ALA A 272 -9.73 -3.21 -8.26
C ALA A 272 -10.22 -2.44 -9.50
N MET A 273 -9.97 -1.12 -9.57
CA MET A 273 -10.26 -0.30 -10.77
C MET A 273 -9.46 -0.80 -11.98
N ALA A 274 -8.22 -1.24 -11.80
CA ALA A 274 -7.42 -1.85 -12.87
C ALA A 274 -8.01 -3.17 -13.38
N CYS A 275 -8.79 -3.87 -12.55
CA CYS A 275 -9.56 -5.06 -12.93
C CYS A 275 -11.00 -4.73 -13.40
N LYS A 276 -11.32 -3.45 -13.63
CA LYS A 276 -12.67 -2.95 -14.02
C LYS A 276 -13.77 -3.23 -12.98
N CYS A 277 -13.48 -3.23 -11.69
CA CYS A 277 -14.51 -3.09 -10.68
C CYS A 277 -15.01 -1.63 -10.64
N ALA A 278 -16.31 -1.42 -10.53
CA ALA A 278 -16.86 -0.11 -10.19
C ALA A 278 -16.51 0.23 -8.72
N LEU A 279 -15.97 1.41 -8.46
CA LEU A 279 -15.54 1.78 -7.13
C LEU A 279 -16.62 2.54 -6.36
N VAL A 280 -16.99 2.02 -5.19
CA VAL A 280 -17.71 2.74 -4.14
C VAL A 280 -16.76 2.98 -2.98
N THR A 281 -16.50 4.22 -2.62
CA THR A 281 -15.49 4.57 -1.61
C THR A 281 -15.90 5.77 -0.77
N THR A 282 -15.18 6.00 0.30
CA THR A 282 -15.24 7.25 1.06
C THR A 282 -14.18 8.24 0.57
N ASP A 283 -14.33 9.53 0.93
CA ASP A 283 -13.23 10.51 0.85
C ASP A 283 -12.23 10.26 1.98
N HIS A 284 -11.38 9.27 1.80
CA HIS A 284 -10.35 8.89 2.78
C HIS A 284 -9.01 9.61 2.59
N GLY A 285 -8.96 10.67 1.82
CA GLY A 285 -7.77 11.43 1.46
C GLY A 285 -7.08 10.87 0.22
N GLY A 286 -6.42 9.72 0.30
CA GLY A 286 -5.75 9.11 -0.85
C GLY A 286 -6.68 8.76 -2.03
N SER A 287 -7.99 8.66 -1.81
CA SER A 287 -8.98 8.47 -2.88
C SER A 287 -9.07 9.65 -3.84
N ARG A 288 -8.73 10.86 -3.40
CA ARG A 288 -8.84 12.11 -4.18
C ARG A 288 -8.04 12.09 -5.47
N ASP A 289 -7.00 11.26 -5.55
CA ASP A 289 -6.15 11.15 -6.73
C ASP A 289 -6.77 10.31 -7.86
N TYR A 290 -7.83 9.49 -7.58
CA TYR A 290 -8.44 8.61 -8.59
C TYR A 290 -9.96 8.46 -8.48
N ALA A 291 -10.58 8.78 -7.36
CA ALA A 291 -12.01 8.62 -7.13
C ALA A 291 -12.76 9.97 -7.23
N TYR A 292 -13.20 10.29 -8.43
CA TYR A 292 -14.02 11.47 -8.70
C TYR A 292 -15.48 11.06 -8.71
N HIS A 293 -16.28 11.64 -7.79
CA HIS A 293 -17.70 11.29 -7.63
C HIS A 293 -18.45 11.39 -8.95
N GLU A 294 -19.25 10.36 -9.26
CA GLU A 294 -20.06 10.19 -10.48
C GLU A 294 -19.25 10.14 -11.80
N LYS A 295 -17.93 10.18 -11.72
CA LYS A 295 -17.05 10.07 -12.90
C LYS A 295 -16.27 8.77 -12.92
N THR A 296 -15.45 8.51 -11.88
CA THR A 296 -14.58 7.33 -11.77
C THR A 296 -14.92 6.46 -10.57
N ALA A 297 -15.75 6.97 -9.66
CA ALA A 297 -16.21 6.28 -8.46
C ALA A 297 -17.52 6.91 -7.95
N LEU A 298 -18.23 6.23 -7.04
CA LEU A 298 -19.19 6.86 -6.15
C LEU A 298 -18.54 7.07 -4.79
N VAL A 299 -18.50 8.33 -4.36
CA VAL A 299 -17.76 8.76 -3.15
C VAL A 299 -18.74 9.30 -2.11
N SER A 300 -18.56 8.91 -0.85
CA SER A 300 -19.29 9.44 0.31
C SER A 300 -18.33 9.95 1.40
N PRO A 301 -18.80 10.74 2.36
CA PRO A 301 -18.01 11.03 3.56
C PRO A 301 -17.68 9.74 4.33
N PRO A 302 -16.52 9.65 5.00
CA PRO A 302 -16.20 8.52 5.88
C PRO A 302 -17.11 8.46 7.09
N LYS A 303 -17.34 7.25 7.64
CA LYS A 303 -18.18 6.97 8.82
C LYS A 303 -19.69 7.14 8.61
N TYR A 304 -20.15 7.14 7.37
CA TYR A 304 -21.57 7.18 7.01
C TYR A 304 -21.90 5.92 6.18
N PRO A 305 -22.12 4.76 6.83
CA PRO A 305 -22.39 3.51 6.13
C PRO A 305 -23.71 3.57 5.32
N GLU A 306 -24.67 4.40 5.74
CA GLU A 306 -25.93 4.63 5.03
C GLU A 306 -25.68 5.26 3.64
N LEU A 307 -24.80 6.27 3.55
CA LEU A 307 -24.44 6.90 2.28
C LEU A 307 -23.60 5.98 1.39
N LEU A 308 -22.76 5.11 2.00
CA LEU A 308 -22.08 4.05 1.24
C LEU A 308 -23.09 3.06 0.67
N ALA A 309 -24.12 2.67 1.45
CA ALA A 309 -25.21 1.80 0.99
C ALA A 309 -26.02 2.42 -0.14
N GLU A 310 -26.35 3.70 -0.05
CA GLU A 310 -27.02 4.44 -1.14
C GLU A 310 -26.22 4.38 -2.43
N ASN A 311 -24.89 4.59 -2.35
CA ASN A 311 -24.01 4.48 -3.52
C ASN A 311 -23.92 3.04 -4.07
N LEU A 312 -23.91 2.01 -3.21
CA LEU A 312 -24.01 0.61 -3.65
C LEU A 312 -25.34 0.37 -4.39
N ILE A 313 -26.46 0.79 -3.80
CA ILE A 313 -27.80 0.64 -4.35
C ILE A 313 -27.91 1.32 -5.73
N ARG A 314 -27.38 2.53 -5.87
CA ARG A 314 -27.35 3.24 -7.18
C ARG A 314 -26.66 2.45 -8.27
N LEU A 315 -25.55 1.75 -7.97
CA LEU A 315 -24.86 0.90 -8.95
C LEU A 315 -25.65 -0.39 -9.23
N LEU A 316 -26.31 -0.96 -8.23
CA LEU A 316 -27.14 -2.17 -8.39
C LEU A 316 -28.38 -1.90 -9.26
N GLU A 317 -28.98 -0.73 -9.12
CA GLU A 317 -30.16 -0.30 -9.88
C GLU A 317 -29.85 0.12 -11.33
N ASN A 318 -28.63 0.60 -11.57
CA ASN A 318 -28.28 1.20 -12.84
C ASN A 318 -27.01 0.57 -13.44
N GLU A 319 -27.21 -0.49 -14.22
CA GLU A 319 -26.12 -1.20 -14.87
C GLU A 319 -25.31 -0.30 -15.83
N LYS A 320 -25.95 0.70 -16.47
CA LYS A 320 -25.26 1.66 -17.32
C LYS A 320 -24.31 2.53 -16.50
N LEU A 321 -24.75 3.00 -15.32
CA LEU A 321 -23.90 3.75 -14.40
C LEU A 321 -22.73 2.88 -13.91
N LEU A 322 -23.01 1.63 -13.48
CA LEU A 322 -21.99 0.69 -13.05
C LEU A 322 -20.91 0.52 -14.13
N LYS A 323 -21.30 0.24 -15.36
CA LYS A 323 -20.39 0.10 -16.52
C LYS A 323 -19.60 1.38 -16.78
N THR A 324 -20.25 2.53 -16.69
CA THR A 324 -19.61 3.84 -16.90
C THR A 324 -18.54 4.11 -15.84
N ILE A 325 -18.87 3.94 -14.56
CA ILE A 325 -17.94 4.14 -13.44
C ILE A 325 -16.75 3.18 -13.53
N ALA A 326 -17.00 1.89 -13.82
CA ALA A 326 -15.94 0.89 -13.94
C ALA A 326 -14.98 1.19 -15.10
N ASN A 327 -15.52 1.53 -16.29
CA ASN A 327 -14.69 1.85 -17.45
C ASN A 327 -13.90 3.15 -17.24
N ASN A 328 -14.53 4.21 -16.77
CA ASN A 328 -13.87 5.48 -16.51
C ASN A 328 -12.79 5.33 -15.44
N GLY A 329 -13.07 4.56 -14.37
CA GLY A 329 -12.12 4.25 -13.33
C GLY A 329 -10.89 3.53 -13.86
N TYR A 330 -11.11 2.48 -14.67
CA TYR A 330 -10.04 1.74 -15.33
C TYR A 330 -9.17 2.63 -16.22
N GLU A 331 -9.77 3.43 -17.11
CA GLU A 331 -9.02 4.33 -17.98
C GLU A 331 -8.27 5.42 -17.18
N TYR A 332 -8.85 5.84 -16.04
CA TYR A 332 -8.21 6.85 -15.21
C TYR A 332 -6.95 6.33 -14.53
N VAL A 333 -7.00 5.14 -13.87
CA VAL A 333 -5.85 4.62 -13.10
C VAL A 333 -4.70 4.15 -13.99
N ARG A 334 -4.93 3.85 -15.27
CA ARG A 334 -3.90 3.47 -16.25
C ARG A 334 -2.78 4.50 -16.41
N ARG A 335 -2.98 5.72 -15.98
CA ARG A 335 -1.93 6.76 -15.96
C ARG A 335 -0.87 6.54 -14.88
N TYR A 336 -1.17 5.76 -13.85
CA TYR A 336 -0.29 5.51 -12.71
C TYR A 336 0.49 4.20 -12.89
N THR A 337 1.51 4.24 -13.76
CA THR A 337 2.34 3.08 -14.08
C THR A 337 3.64 3.10 -13.27
N TRP A 338 4.20 1.91 -13.08
CA TRP A 338 5.50 1.75 -12.44
C TRP A 338 6.62 2.49 -13.19
N ASP A 339 6.64 2.43 -14.52
CA ASP A 339 7.67 3.12 -15.31
C ASP A 339 7.69 4.62 -15.02
N LYS A 340 6.52 5.26 -15.04
CA LYS A 340 6.42 6.70 -14.70
C LYS A 340 6.86 7.01 -13.27
N ALA A 341 6.52 6.13 -12.31
CA ALA A 341 6.91 6.32 -10.91
C ALA A 341 8.44 6.18 -10.73
N VAL A 342 9.03 5.18 -11.39
CA VAL A 342 10.49 4.95 -11.33
C VAL A 342 11.24 6.05 -12.09
N ASP A 343 10.78 6.49 -13.28
CA ASP A 343 11.35 7.63 -13.99
C ASP A 343 11.39 8.88 -13.11
N LYS A 344 10.28 9.14 -12.42
CA LYS A 344 10.16 10.32 -11.55
C LYS A 344 11.09 10.25 -10.35
N ILE A 345 11.18 9.09 -9.67
CA ILE A 345 12.05 8.94 -8.50
C ILE A 345 13.52 9.04 -8.88
N GLU A 346 13.93 8.45 -10.02
CA GLU A 346 15.30 8.59 -10.53
C GLU A 346 15.64 10.03 -10.89
N LYS A 347 14.70 10.76 -11.52
CA LYS A 347 14.87 12.17 -11.83
C LYS A 347 15.10 12.98 -10.55
N ILE A 348 14.27 12.77 -9.51
CA ILE A 348 14.42 13.42 -8.20
C ILE A 348 15.80 13.15 -7.59
N PHE A 349 16.28 11.91 -7.66
CA PHE A 349 17.61 11.56 -7.14
C PHE A 349 18.73 12.26 -7.91
N ARG A 350 18.72 12.22 -9.25
CA ARG A 350 19.74 12.84 -10.10
C ARG A 350 19.80 14.36 -9.91
N GLU A 351 18.65 15.02 -9.86
CA GLU A 351 18.58 16.49 -9.67
C GLU A 351 19.16 16.94 -8.31
N LYS A 352 19.00 16.14 -7.26
CA LYS A 352 19.54 16.45 -5.94
C LYS A 352 21.04 16.12 -5.80
N LEU A 353 21.51 15.09 -6.52
CA LEU A 353 22.94 14.75 -6.54
C LEU A 353 23.79 15.74 -7.36
N GLN A 354 23.19 16.45 -8.33
CA GLN A 354 23.87 17.46 -9.15
C GLN A 354 23.95 18.84 -8.49
N LYS A 355 23.18 19.10 -7.44
CA LYS A 355 23.10 20.42 -6.77
C LYS A 355 24.12 20.62 -5.65
N ASP A 356 24.93 19.63 -5.35
CA ASP A 356 26.05 19.67 -4.40
C ASP A 356 27.37 19.57 -5.12
#